data_d17d207df41356096ccdc152d48ed392
#
_entry.id   d17d207df41356096ccdc152d48ed392
#
_cell.length_a   1.000
_cell.length_b   1.000
_cell.length_c   1.000
_cell.angle_alpha   90.00
_cell.angle_beta   90.00
_cell.angle_gamma   90.00
#
_symmetry.space_group_name_H-M   'P 1'
#
loop_
_entity.id
_entity.type
_entity.pdbx_description
1 polymer ?
#
loop_
_entity_poly.entity_id
_entity_poly.type
_entity_poly.pdbx_seq_one_letter_code
_entity_poly.pdbx_strand_id
1 'polypeptide(L)'
;MRVAALPLLFLCAVGFAAPAQNCRQSAGGPGNAATVAAAVGEFRALLSDAQRAALDKPLSYESAIHWSNLPIGVVPRTGLRLGDLDPKQTAAARKLFEAALSACGLKLLDEVRLADDWLAGYDKRPIGWNGGNYYVTVLGEPGAQSPWMLQLGGHHLAYNFTFNGHLPGATPLFFGSEPIRFEMKGVTYQPLDAQSSAMSKLATAIAARPGAKLSGTFTDVVKGVVMTPGKPGELPTGGTDTGFPQTYPTGSNDRGVLVSALDPAQRRLAREAMESFASFPGSAISAPLLAAYLDPKAFEATYVGFAGDTALGTKGSYIRIDGPRAWMELVVQPAIAHPEELHYHALWRDKQSDYGGEIRH
;
A
#
# COMPACT_ATOMS: atom_id res chain seq x y z
N MET A 1 21.53 -54.24 -41.61
CA MET A 1 20.50 -53.32 -41.17
C MET A 1 21.12 -52.40 -40.12
N ARG A 2 21.36 -51.15 -40.48
CA ARG A 2 21.88 -50.13 -39.54
C ARG A 2 20.68 -49.27 -39.08
N VAL A 3 20.42 -49.25 -37.81
CA VAL A 3 19.37 -48.41 -37.19
C VAL A 3 20.00 -47.07 -36.89
N ALA A 4 19.49 -46.01 -37.52
CA ALA A 4 19.89 -44.63 -37.26
C ALA A 4 19.14 -44.11 -36.03
N ALA A 5 19.91 -43.63 -35.03
CA ALA A 5 19.37 -42.93 -33.86
C ALA A 5 19.15 -41.44 -34.21
N LEU A 6 17.91 -40.97 -34.07
CA LEU A 6 17.58 -39.55 -34.14
C LEU A 6 17.94 -38.88 -32.78
N PRO A 7 18.61 -37.72 -32.78
CA PRO A 7 18.81 -36.97 -31.55
C PRO A 7 17.53 -36.23 -31.15
N LEU A 8 17.09 -36.45 -29.92
CA LEU A 8 16.03 -35.62 -29.27
C LEU A 8 16.60 -34.22 -28.98
N LEU A 9 16.13 -33.21 -29.70
CA LEU A 9 16.37 -31.81 -29.33
C LEU A 9 15.51 -31.48 -28.11
N PHE A 10 16.15 -31.27 -26.96
CA PHE A 10 15.54 -30.60 -25.81
C PHE A 10 15.39 -29.10 -26.14
N LEU A 11 14.18 -28.64 -26.43
CA LEU A 11 13.84 -27.22 -26.43
C LEU A 11 13.82 -26.76 -24.97
N CYS A 12 14.87 -26.06 -24.52
CA CYS A 12 14.81 -25.26 -23.33
C CYS A 12 13.83 -24.09 -23.59
N ALA A 13 12.62 -24.18 -23.03
CA ALA A 13 11.71 -23.04 -22.96
C ALA A 13 12.35 -22.02 -22.01
N VAL A 14 12.99 -21.00 -22.56
CA VAL A 14 13.41 -19.80 -21.84
C VAL A 14 12.11 -19.08 -21.50
N GLY A 15 11.64 -19.24 -20.26
CA GLY A 15 10.55 -18.46 -19.73
C GLY A 15 10.96 -16.99 -19.69
N PHE A 16 10.45 -16.21 -20.63
CA PHE A 16 10.54 -14.75 -20.56
C PHE A 16 9.74 -14.32 -19.33
N ALA A 17 10.44 -13.90 -18.27
CA ALA A 17 9.83 -13.11 -17.21
C ALA A 17 9.21 -11.88 -17.89
N ALA A 18 7.90 -11.69 -17.71
CA ALA A 18 7.23 -10.47 -18.19
C ALA A 18 7.99 -9.27 -17.62
N PRO A 19 8.33 -8.25 -18.43
CA PRO A 19 9.03 -7.09 -17.94
C PRO A 19 8.22 -6.47 -16.80
N ALA A 20 8.89 -6.15 -15.69
CA ALA A 20 8.27 -5.42 -14.59
C ALA A 20 7.53 -4.22 -15.19
N GLN A 21 6.19 -4.21 -15.09
CA GLN A 21 5.39 -3.10 -15.58
C GLN A 21 5.88 -1.86 -14.86
N ASN A 22 6.45 -0.91 -15.63
CA ASN A 22 6.83 0.39 -15.11
C ASN A 22 5.55 1.05 -14.59
N CYS A 23 5.33 1.02 -13.29
CA CYS A 23 4.22 1.65 -12.61
C CYS A 23 4.39 3.18 -12.60
N ARG A 24 4.79 3.77 -13.74
CA ARG A 24 4.81 5.20 -13.96
C ARG A 24 3.40 5.65 -14.31
N GLN A 25 2.94 6.68 -13.64
CA GLN A 25 1.63 7.26 -13.89
C GLN A 25 1.53 7.77 -15.34
N SER A 26 0.48 7.34 -16.03
CA SER A 26 0.04 8.03 -17.24
C SER A 26 -0.86 9.20 -16.84
N ALA A 27 -0.58 10.40 -17.33
CA ALA A 27 -1.46 11.54 -17.15
C ALA A 27 -2.86 11.25 -17.73
N GLY A 28 -3.91 11.57 -16.96
CA GLY A 28 -5.30 11.39 -17.40
C GLY A 28 -5.97 10.07 -17.01
N GLY A 29 -5.39 9.33 -16.06
CA GLY A 29 -5.96 8.07 -15.54
C GLY A 29 -7.12 8.27 -14.55
N PRO A 30 -7.61 7.15 -13.96
CA PRO A 30 -8.76 7.11 -13.06
C PRO A 30 -8.55 7.93 -11.76
N GLY A 31 -9.61 8.06 -10.94
CA GLY A 31 -9.60 8.75 -9.65
C GLY A 31 -10.39 10.05 -9.64
N ASN A 32 -11.07 10.41 -10.74
CA ASN A 32 -11.98 11.56 -10.73
C ASN A 32 -13.18 11.30 -9.82
N ALA A 33 -13.49 12.23 -8.91
CA ALA A 33 -14.54 12.07 -7.91
C ALA A 33 -15.92 11.72 -8.50
N ALA A 34 -16.31 12.37 -9.60
CA ALA A 34 -17.60 12.09 -10.25
C ALA A 34 -17.64 10.69 -10.87
N THR A 35 -16.55 10.25 -11.48
CA THR A 35 -16.45 8.91 -12.07
C THR A 35 -16.48 7.83 -10.98
N VAL A 36 -15.77 8.03 -9.89
CA VAL A 36 -15.77 7.08 -8.76
C VAL A 36 -17.14 7.06 -8.10
N ALA A 37 -17.79 8.21 -7.88
CA ALA A 37 -19.14 8.29 -7.32
C ALA A 37 -20.17 7.58 -8.20
N ALA A 38 -20.10 7.74 -9.52
CA ALA A 38 -20.97 7.02 -10.47
C ALA A 38 -20.76 5.50 -10.36
N ALA A 39 -19.51 5.03 -10.29
CA ALA A 39 -19.20 3.61 -10.14
C ALA A 39 -19.70 3.05 -8.79
N VAL A 40 -19.65 3.83 -7.71
CA VAL A 40 -20.29 3.47 -6.43
C VAL A 40 -21.79 3.30 -6.60
N GLY A 41 -22.47 4.23 -7.31
CA GLY A 41 -23.89 4.14 -7.59
C GLY A 41 -24.28 2.88 -8.37
N GLU A 42 -23.53 2.54 -9.43
CA GLU A 42 -23.70 1.31 -10.21
C GLU A 42 -23.52 0.05 -9.35
N PHE A 43 -22.50 0.04 -8.49
CA PHE A 43 -22.25 -1.08 -7.58
C PHE A 43 -23.39 -1.22 -6.55
N ARG A 44 -23.79 -0.13 -5.88
CA ARG A 44 -24.89 -0.10 -4.90
C ARG A 44 -26.21 -0.63 -5.48
N ALA A 45 -26.50 -0.34 -6.75
CA ALA A 45 -27.74 -0.76 -7.41
C ALA A 45 -27.88 -2.28 -7.52
N LEU A 46 -26.78 -3.03 -7.43
CA LEU A 46 -26.77 -4.50 -7.48
C LEU A 46 -26.81 -5.16 -6.10
N LEU A 47 -26.71 -4.38 -5.02
CA LEU A 47 -26.60 -4.89 -3.65
C LEU A 47 -27.98 -5.06 -3.01
N SER A 48 -28.11 -6.09 -2.16
CA SER A 48 -29.24 -6.20 -1.21
C SER A 48 -29.19 -5.10 -0.16
N ASP A 49 -30.28 -4.90 0.58
CA ASP A 49 -30.35 -3.91 1.67
C ASP A 49 -29.28 -4.21 2.75
N ALA A 50 -29.10 -5.47 3.10
CA ALA A 50 -28.08 -5.87 4.07
C ALA A 50 -26.65 -5.58 3.57
N GLN A 51 -26.37 -5.81 2.27
CA GLN A 51 -25.08 -5.51 1.67
C GLN A 51 -24.85 -4.00 1.58
N ARG A 52 -25.86 -3.21 1.24
CA ARG A 52 -25.79 -1.73 1.27
C ARG A 52 -25.50 -1.22 2.69
N ALA A 53 -26.19 -1.73 3.70
CA ALA A 53 -25.94 -1.38 5.09
C ALA A 53 -24.52 -1.76 5.57
N ALA A 54 -23.94 -2.81 5.00
CA ALA A 54 -22.53 -3.17 5.24
C ALA A 54 -21.58 -2.20 4.54
N LEU A 55 -21.84 -1.86 3.27
CA LEU A 55 -21.01 -0.96 2.45
C LEU A 55 -21.00 0.47 3.01
N ASP A 56 -22.18 1.02 3.30
CA ASP A 56 -22.38 2.45 3.61
C ASP A 56 -22.27 2.72 5.11
N LYS A 57 -21.40 3.66 5.47
CA LYS A 57 -21.17 4.08 6.85
C LYS A 57 -21.15 5.60 6.94
N PRO A 58 -21.45 6.15 8.11
CA PRO A 58 -21.30 7.59 8.35
C PRO A 58 -19.86 8.04 8.11
N LEU A 59 -19.67 9.21 7.52
CA LEU A 59 -18.37 9.87 7.47
C LEU A 59 -18.11 10.49 8.86
N SER A 60 -17.28 9.81 9.65
CA SER A 60 -16.83 10.29 10.95
C SER A 60 -15.33 9.99 11.11
N TYR A 61 -14.73 10.64 12.10
CA TYR A 61 -13.34 10.37 12.45
C TYR A 61 -13.13 8.89 12.80
N GLU A 62 -13.99 8.34 13.66
CA GLU A 62 -13.90 6.94 14.11
C GLU A 62 -14.03 5.97 12.94
N SER A 63 -14.94 6.24 12.00
CA SER A 63 -15.09 5.41 10.80
C SER A 63 -13.88 5.52 9.90
N ALA A 64 -13.34 6.73 9.72
CA ALA A 64 -12.20 6.98 8.83
C ALA A 64 -10.93 6.28 9.29
N ILE A 65 -10.64 6.26 10.61
CA ILE A 65 -9.44 5.63 11.16
C ILE A 65 -9.58 4.12 11.39
N HIS A 66 -10.78 3.55 11.20
CA HIS A 66 -11.08 2.15 11.49
C HIS A 66 -10.64 1.21 10.36
N TRP A 67 -9.39 1.30 9.95
CA TRP A 67 -8.74 0.35 9.04
C TRP A 67 -7.59 -0.36 9.77
N SER A 68 -7.17 -1.51 9.26
CA SER A 68 -6.05 -2.25 9.81
C SER A 68 -5.32 -3.03 8.72
N ASN A 69 -4.04 -3.30 8.93
CA ASN A 69 -3.20 -4.16 8.09
C ASN A 69 -3.16 -5.62 8.57
N LEU A 70 -3.78 -5.91 9.72
CA LEU A 70 -3.73 -7.24 10.33
C LEU A 70 -4.75 -8.20 9.69
N PRO A 71 -4.56 -9.52 9.78
CA PRO A 71 -5.56 -10.50 9.36
C PRO A 71 -6.90 -10.32 10.09
N ILE A 72 -8.00 -10.70 9.44
CA ILE A 72 -9.35 -10.53 9.98
C ILE A 72 -9.59 -11.26 11.30
N GLY A 73 -8.92 -12.37 11.53
CA GLY A 73 -9.00 -13.13 12.80
C GLY A 73 -8.34 -12.39 13.97
N VAL A 74 -7.54 -11.35 13.69
CA VAL A 74 -6.89 -10.50 14.70
C VAL A 74 -7.70 -9.22 14.90
N VAL A 75 -8.06 -8.54 13.80
CA VAL A 75 -8.84 -7.30 13.82
C VAL A 75 -10.02 -7.41 12.87
N PRO A 76 -11.25 -7.48 13.40
CA PRO A 76 -12.47 -7.47 12.59
C PRO A 76 -12.54 -6.24 11.68
N ARG A 77 -13.15 -6.38 10.51
CA ARG A 77 -13.34 -5.29 9.55
C ARG A 77 -14.78 -4.84 9.49
N THR A 78 -14.97 -3.55 9.27
CA THR A 78 -16.24 -2.99 8.79
C THR A 78 -16.26 -3.00 7.27
N GLY A 79 -17.45 -2.91 6.67
CA GLY A 79 -17.59 -2.86 5.22
C GLY A 79 -18.18 -4.14 4.63
N LEU A 80 -18.33 -4.12 3.30
CA LEU A 80 -18.84 -5.25 2.53
C LEU A 80 -17.66 -6.14 2.12
N ARG A 81 -17.72 -7.40 2.54
CA ARG A 81 -16.67 -8.38 2.26
C ARG A 81 -16.72 -8.79 0.78
N LEU A 82 -15.57 -8.71 0.10
CA LEU A 82 -15.48 -9.04 -1.33
C LEU A 82 -15.77 -10.51 -1.63
N GLY A 83 -15.46 -11.42 -0.69
CA GLY A 83 -15.72 -12.84 -0.80
C GLY A 83 -17.22 -13.23 -0.74
N ASP A 84 -18.11 -12.30 -0.36
CA ASP A 84 -19.56 -12.53 -0.26
C ASP A 84 -20.32 -12.00 -1.50
N LEU A 85 -19.60 -11.48 -2.48
CA LEU A 85 -20.17 -10.93 -3.72
C LEU A 85 -20.47 -12.03 -4.73
N ASP A 86 -21.63 -11.96 -5.36
CA ASP A 86 -21.91 -12.77 -6.53
C ASP A 86 -21.09 -12.33 -7.76
N PRO A 87 -21.10 -13.08 -8.88
CA PRO A 87 -20.30 -12.72 -10.07
C PRO A 87 -20.64 -11.35 -10.67
N LYS A 88 -21.90 -10.90 -10.63
CA LYS A 88 -22.30 -9.57 -11.16
C LYS A 88 -21.83 -8.47 -10.23
N GLN A 89 -21.99 -8.66 -8.94
CA GLN A 89 -21.52 -7.75 -7.91
C GLN A 89 -19.98 -7.64 -7.92
N THR A 90 -19.28 -8.77 -8.09
CA THR A 90 -17.82 -8.81 -8.24
C THR A 90 -17.35 -8.00 -9.45
N ALA A 91 -18.01 -8.15 -10.60
CA ALA A 91 -17.67 -7.37 -11.79
C ALA A 91 -17.93 -5.87 -11.60
N ALA A 92 -18.99 -5.48 -10.90
CA ALA A 92 -19.26 -4.08 -10.58
C ALA A 92 -18.28 -3.50 -9.55
N ALA A 93 -17.92 -4.27 -8.52
CA ALA A 93 -16.85 -3.89 -7.59
C ALA A 93 -15.52 -3.69 -8.32
N ARG A 94 -15.19 -4.56 -9.29
CA ARG A 94 -13.98 -4.39 -10.12
C ARG A 94 -13.99 -3.08 -10.89
N LYS A 95 -15.12 -2.70 -11.51
CA LYS A 95 -15.27 -1.41 -12.19
C LYS A 95 -15.08 -0.22 -11.23
N LEU A 96 -15.62 -0.32 -10.01
CA LEU A 96 -15.40 0.68 -8.97
C LEU A 96 -13.90 0.82 -8.66
N PHE A 97 -13.19 -0.28 -8.51
CA PHE A 97 -11.75 -0.24 -8.24
C PHE A 97 -10.97 0.31 -9.44
N GLU A 98 -11.35 -0.03 -10.67
CA GLU A 98 -10.79 0.54 -11.90
C GLU A 98 -11.04 2.05 -12.03
N ALA A 99 -12.16 2.54 -11.50
CA ALA A 99 -12.43 3.98 -11.45
C ALA A 99 -11.57 4.73 -10.44
N ALA A 100 -11.13 4.08 -9.34
CA ALA A 100 -10.38 4.72 -8.25
C ALA A 100 -8.87 4.48 -8.32
N LEU A 101 -8.44 3.33 -8.81
CA LEU A 101 -7.05 2.86 -8.80
C LEU A 101 -6.38 2.97 -10.16
N SER A 102 -5.07 3.11 -10.15
CA SER A 102 -4.25 2.89 -11.34
C SER A 102 -4.12 1.38 -11.65
N ALA A 103 -3.53 1.04 -12.79
CA ALA A 103 -3.19 -0.34 -13.11
C ALA A 103 -2.28 -0.98 -12.05
N CYS A 104 -1.39 -0.19 -11.44
CA CYS A 104 -0.51 -0.65 -10.37
C CYS A 104 -1.24 -0.85 -9.05
N GLY A 105 -2.21 0.01 -8.73
CA GLY A 105 -3.08 -0.18 -7.56
C GLY A 105 -3.95 -1.42 -7.68
N LEU A 106 -4.48 -1.67 -8.88
CA LEU A 106 -5.24 -2.89 -9.17
C LEU A 106 -4.35 -4.14 -9.07
N LYS A 107 -3.14 -4.08 -9.63
CA LYS A 107 -2.15 -5.17 -9.54
C LYS A 107 -1.82 -5.47 -8.07
N LEU A 108 -1.53 -4.45 -7.26
CA LEU A 108 -1.25 -4.63 -5.83
C LEU A 108 -2.43 -5.30 -5.11
N LEU A 109 -3.66 -4.80 -5.30
CA LEU A 109 -4.87 -5.39 -4.72
C LEU A 109 -5.01 -6.88 -5.08
N ASP A 110 -4.82 -7.22 -6.35
CA ASP A 110 -4.95 -8.60 -6.82
C ASP A 110 -3.84 -9.49 -6.23
N GLU A 111 -2.58 -9.02 -6.19
CA GLU A 111 -1.44 -9.81 -5.73
C GLU A 111 -1.40 -10.00 -4.20
N VAL A 112 -1.80 -9.00 -3.40
CA VAL A 112 -1.89 -9.20 -1.93
C VAL A 112 -3.03 -10.15 -1.57
N ARG A 113 -4.12 -10.16 -2.32
CA ARG A 113 -5.20 -11.15 -2.16
C ARG A 113 -4.75 -12.55 -2.54
N LEU A 114 -3.96 -12.69 -3.61
CA LEU A 114 -3.34 -13.98 -3.97
C LEU A 114 -2.32 -14.43 -2.93
N ALA A 115 -1.57 -13.51 -2.30
CA ALA A 115 -0.67 -13.83 -1.21
C ALA A 115 -1.42 -14.42 -0.01
N ASP A 116 -2.59 -13.86 0.36
CA ASP A 116 -3.45 -14.42 1.41
C ASP A 116 -3.99 -15.80 1.06
N ASP A 117 -4.37 -16.05 -0.19
CA ASP A 117 -4.78 -17.38 -0.64
C ASP A 117 -3.60 -18.37 -0.61
N TRP A 118 -2.38 -17.93 -0.93
CA TRP A 118 -1.16 -18.72 -0.81
C TRP A 118 -0.88 -19.04 0.66
N LEU A 119 -0.97 -18.07 1.56
CA LEU A 119 -0.81 -18.25 3.01
C LEU A 119 -1.84 -19.23 3.58
N ALA A 120 -3.10 -19.17 3.13
CA ALA A 120 -4.16 -20.13 3.52
C ALA A 120 -3.81 -21.57 3.13
N GLY A 121 -3.08 -21.75 2.04
CA GLY A 121 -2.53 -23.05 1.63
C GLY A 121 -1.46 -23.57 2.58
N TYR A 122 -0.72 -22.68 3.20
CA TYR A 122 0.47 -22.93 3.98
C TYR A 122 0.22 -22.96 5.49
N ASP A 123 -0.29 -21.87 6.05
CA ASP A 123 -0.57 -21.70 7.48
C ASP A 123 -2.02 -22.05 7.80
N LYS A 124 -2.22 -23.07 8.63
CA LYS A 124 -3.54 -23.57 8.99
C LYS A 124 -4.13 -22.91 10.24
N ARG A 125 -3.46 -21.93 10.84
CA ARG A 125 -4.02 -21.19 11.97
C ARG A 125 -5.30 -20.44 11.56
N PRO A 126 -6.29 -20.30 12.42
CA PRO A 126 -7.57 -19.67 12.09
C PRO A 126 -7.49 -18.13 12.17
N ILE A 127 -6.45 -17.53 11.59
CA ILE A 127 -6.25 -16.06 11.60
C ILE A 127 -6.81 -15.37 10.36
N GLY A 128 -7.40 -16.14 9.44
CA GLY A 128 -8.23 -15.60 8.38
C GLY A 128 -7.50 -15.30 7.06
N TRP A 129 -6.44 -16.06 6.75
CA TRP A 129 -5.82 -16.00 5.43
C TRP A 129 -6.82 -16.35 4.34
N ASN A 130 -7.21 -15.40 3.51
CA ASN A 130 -8.13 -15.62 2.40
C ASN A 130 -8.24 -14.37 1.53
N GLY A 131 -8.02 -14.50 0.23
CA GLY A 131 -8.14 -13.39 -0.73
C GLY A 131 -9.56 -12.81 -0.86
N GLY A 132 -10.58 -13.47 -0.30
CA GLY A 132 -11.93 -12.91 -0.15
C GLY A 132 -12.11 -12.03 1.10
N ASN A 133 -11.18 -12.04 2.05
CA ASN A 133 -11.23 -11.27 3.30
C ASN A 133 -10.72 -9.82 3.10
N TYR A 134 -11.14 -9.22 1.99
CA TYR A 134 -10.96 -7.79 1.70
C TYR A 134 -12.32 -7.12 1.70
N TYR A 135 -12.37 -5.89 2.17
CA TYR A 135 -13.60 -5.17 2.48
C TYR A 135 -13.62 -3.83 1.77
N VAL A 136 -14.76 -3.46 1.25
CA VAL A 136 -15.01 -2.14 0.69
C VAL A 136 -16.03 -1.40 1.56
N THR A 137 -15.76 -0.12 1.83
CA THR A 137 -16.63 0.77 2.63
C THR A 137 -16.73 2.12 1.95
N VAL A 138 -17.92 2.67 1.93
CA VAL A 138 -18.20 4.05 1.51
C VAL A 138 -18.60 4.84 2.74
N LEU A 139 -17.85 5.87 3.07
CA LEU A 139 -18.13 6.75 4.21
C LEU A 139 -18.73 8.05 3.70
N GLY A 140 -19.94 8.36 4.14
CA GLY A 140 -20.69 9.52 3.66
C GLY A 140 -21.39 9.26 2.32
N GLU A 141 -21.88 10.33 1.68
CA GLU A 141 -22.62 10.23 0.41
C GLU A 141 -21.74 10.63 -0.76
N PRO A 142 -21.45 9.70 -1.70
CA PRO A 142 -20.66 9.98 -2.88
C PRO A 142 -21.25 11.06 -3.77
N GLY A 143 -20.43 12.05 -4.07
CA GLY A 143 -20.81 13.17 -4.95
C GLY A 143 -19.62 14.03 -5.31
N ALA A 144 -19.84 14.99 -6.21
CA ALA A 144 -18.77 15.88 -6.66
C ALA A 144 -18.45 17.01 -5.68
N GLN A 145 -19.37 17.31 -4.76
CA GLN A 145 -19.31 18.52 -3.88
C GLN A 145 -19.27 18.19 -2.39
N SER A 146 -19.79 17.05 -1.99
CA SER A 146 -19.83 16.64 -0.59
C SER A 146 -18.58 15.84 -0.23
N PRO A 147 -18.00 15.98 0.97
CA PRO A 147 -16.92 15.12 1.42
C PRO A 147 -17.43 13.69 1.63
N TRP A 148 -16.69 12.73 1.13
CA TRP A 148 -16.93 11.31 1.32
C TRP A 148 -15.63 10.51 1.15
N MET A 149 -15.63 9.25 1.58
CA MET A 149 -14.46 8.39 1.44
C MET A 149 -14.83 7.04 0.81
N LEU A 150 -13.90 6.51 0.04
CA LEU A 150 -13.86 5.12 -0.37
C LEU A 150 -12.69 4.44 0.36
N GLN A 151 -13.01 3.43 1.18
CA GLN A 151 -12.00 2.58 1.79
C GLN A 151 -12.05 1.19 1.19
N LEU A 152 -10.88 0.64 0.90
CA LEU A 152 -10.71 -0.72 0.39
C LEU A 152 -9.48 -1.33 1.07
N GLY A 153 -9.67 -2.41 1.80
CA GLY A 153 -8.55 -3.00 2.50
C GLY A 153 -8.82 -4.38 3.07
N GLY A 154 -7.78 -4.97 3.60
CA GLY A 154 -7.73 -6.26 4.22
C GLY A 154 -6.38 -6.48 4.88
N HIS A 155 -5.91 -7.73 4.93
CA HIS A 155 -4.56 -8.00 5.36
C HIS A 155 -3.56 -7.36 4.38
N HIS A 156 -2.58 -6.64 4.92
CA HIS A 156 -1.51 -5.95 4.19
C HIS A 156 -1.98 -4.88 3.17
N LEU A 157 -3.23 -4.41 3.23
CA LEU A 157 -3.71 -3.34 2.36
C LEU A 157 -4.73 -2.45 3.04
N ALA A 158 -4.54 -1.13 2.95
CA ALA A 158 -5.56 -0.14 3.27
C ALA A 158 -5.46 1.06 2.31
N TYR A 159 -6.36 1.12 1.35
CA TYR A 159 -6.62 2.30 0.52
C TYR A 159 -7.67 3.16 1.21
N ASN A 160 -7.33 4.42 1.49
CA ASN A 160 -8.21 5.41 2.11
C ASN A 160 -8.30 6.63 1.18
N PHE A 161 -9.24 6.60 0.25
CA PHE A 161 -9.45 7.70 -0.70
C PHE A 161 -10.51 8.66 -0.17
N THR A 162 -10.15 9.91 -0.02
CA THR A 162 -11.08 10.99 0.36
C THR A 162 -11.36 11.86 -0.85
N PHE A 163 -12.62 12.16 -1.06
CA PHE A 163 -13.09 13.07 -2.10
C PHE A 163 -13.76 14.25 -1.40
N ASN A 164 -13.21 15.43 -1.59
CA ASN A 164 -13.70 16.66 -0.95
C ASN A 164 -13.66 17.79 -1.97
N GLY A 165 -14.64 17.77 -2.89
CA GLY A 165 -14.85 18.82 -3.90
C GLY A 165 -13.65 19.18 -4.77
N HIS A 166 -12.55 19.63 -4.14
CA HIS A 166 -11.39 20.17 -4.85
C HIS A 166 -10.06 19.47 -4.59
N LEU A 167 -9.96 18.64 -3.55
CA LEU A 167 -8.71 17.98 -3.17
C LEU A 167 -8.97 16.51 -2.81
N PRO A 168 -8.82 15.60 -3.78
CA PRO A 168 -8.84 14.19 -3.45
C PRO A 168 -7.62 13.84 -2.58
N GLY A 169 -7.83 13.09 -1.50
CA GLY A 169 -6.81 12.52 -0.66
C GLY A 169 -6.59 11.03 -1.00
N ALA A 170 -5.35 10.55 -0.84
CA ALA A 170 -5.01 9.16 -1.03
C ALA A 170 -4.44 8.51 0.25
N THR A 171 -4.39 9.26 1.32
CA THR A 171 -3.66 8.88 2.53
C THR A 171 -4.51 8.95 3.80
N PRO A 172 -4.18 8.17 4.84
CA PRO A 172 -3.07 7.22 4.87
C PRO A 172 -3.28 6.05 3.93
N LEU A 173 -2.19 5.57 3.31
CA LEU A 173 -2.21 4.40 2.45
C LEU A 173 -1.19 3.39 2.99
N PHE A 174 -1.69 2.27 3.49
CA PHE A 174 -0.87 1.16 3.96
C PHE A 174 -0.81 0.06 2.91
N PHE A 175 0.35 -0.53 2.73
CA PHE A 175 0.54 -1.70 1.90
C PHE A 175 1.70 -2.58 2.42
N GLY A 176 1.52 -3.87 2.32
CA GLY A 176 2.49 -4.85 2.76
C GLY A 176 2.49 -6.07 1.85
N SER A 177 3.35 -7.03 2.12
CA SER A 177 3.35 -8.33 1.45
C SER A 177 3.99 -9.39 2.32
N GLU A 178 3.24 -10.42 2.62
CA GLU A 178 3.70 -11.67 3.21
C GLU A 178 3.21 -12.84 2.34
N PRO A 179 4.14 -13.63 1.79
CA PRO A 179 5.60 -13.39 1.78
C PRO A 179 6.00 -12.25 0.83
N ILE A 180 7.27 -11.84 0.86
CA ILE A 180 7.82 -10.85 -0.10
C ILE A 180 7.68 -11.35 -1.54
N ARG A 181 7.88 -12.66 -1.73
CA ARG A 181 7.80 -13.33 -3.02
C ARG A 181 7.18 -14.71 -2.86
N PHE A 182 6.29 -15.08 -3.77
CA PHE A 182 5.69 -16.41 -3.80
C PHE A 182 5.45 -16.89 -5.23
N GLU A 183 5.25 -18.18 -5.37
CA GLU A 183 4.86 -18.79 -6.64
C GLU A 183 3.49 -19.41 -6.52
N MET A 184 2.62 -19.14 -7.47
CA MET A 184 1.29 -19.75 -7.57
C MET A 184 1.00 -20.12 -9.02
N LYS A 185 0.67 -21.37 -9.29
CA LYS A 185 0.35 -21.88 -10.64
C LYS A 185 1.43 -21.60 -11.68
N GLY A 186 2.72 -21.68 -11.29
CA GLY A 186 3.85 -21.43 -12.17
C GLY A 186 4.15 -19.96 -12.45
N VAL A 187 3.47 -19.04 -11.77
CA VAL A 187 3.72 -17.59 -11.86
C VAL A 187 4.35 -17.10 -10.56
N THR A 188 5.45 -16.36 -10.68
CA THR A 188 6.08 -15.69 -9.54
C THR A 188 5.46 -14.31 -9.32
N TYR A 189 5.10 -14.02 -8.09
CA TYR A 189 4.55 -12.76 -7.62
C TYR A 189 5.48 -12.06 -6.65
N GLN A 190 5.58 -10.75 -6.76
CA GLN A 190 6.32 -9.85 -5.85
C GLN A 190 5.53 -8.55 -5.72
N PRO A 191 4.53 -8.48 -4.84
CA PRO A 191 3.57 -7.37 -4.81
C PRO A 191 4.21 -5.98 -4.66
N LEU A 192 5.32 -5.88 -3.90
CA LEU A 192 6.01 -4.63 -3.60
C LEU A 192 7.38 -4.48 -4.29
N ASP A 193 7.65 -5.22 -5.37
CA ASP A 193 8.97 -5.20 -6.04
C ASP A 193 9.38 -3.77 -6.47
N ALA A 194 8.48 -3.02 -7.07
CA ALA A 194 8.77 -1.66 -7.54
C ALA A 194 9.11 -0.70 -6.37
N GLN A 195 8.35 -0.75 -5.28
CA GLN A 195 8.53 0.11 -4.11
C GLN A 195 9.78 -0.25 -3.31
N SER A 196 9.96 -1.53 -3.01
CA SER A 196 11.13 -2.01 -2.28
C SER A 196 12.41 -1.78 -3.06
N SER A 197 12.40 -2.02 -4.39
CA SER A 197 13.53 -1.73 -5.28
C SER A 197 13.87 -0.23 -5.32
N ALA A 198 12.87 0.65 -5.44
CA ALA A 198 13.10 2.09 -5.48
C ALA A 198 13.68 2.61 -4.14
N MET A 199 13.11 2.16 -3.01
CA MET A 199 13.60 2.53 -1.68
C MET A 199 15.00 1.98 -1.41
N SER A 200 15.28 0.73 -1.76
CA SER A 200 16.60 0.10 -1.62
C SER A 200 17.67 0.83 -2.44
N LYS A 201 17.38 1.18 -3.70
CA LYS A 201 18.30 1.95 -4.56
C LYS A 201 18.62 3.31 -3.96
N LEU A 202 17.61 4.02 -3.44
CA LEU A 202 17.80 5.29 -2.76
C LEU A 202 18.69 5.11 -1.53
N ALA A 203 18.35 4.19 -0.62
CA ALA A 203 19.11 3.95 0.61
C ALA A 203 20.56 3.58 0.32
N THR A 204 20.80 2.70 -0.65
CA THR A 204 22.15 2.29 -1.06
C THR A 204 22.95 3.48 -1.63
N ALA A 205 22.33 4.32 -2.44
CA ALA A 205 23.00 5.47 -3.03
C ALA A 205 23.38 6.55 -2.00
N ILE A 206 22.64 6.66 -0.88
CA ILE A 206 22.92 7.63 0.19
C ILE A 206 23.71 7.04 1.36
N ALA A 207 24.01 5.74 1.36
CA ALA A 207 24.55 5.03 2.54
C ALA A 207 25.86 5.64 3.10
N ALA A 208 26.70 6.17 2.24
CA ALA A 208 27.95 6.83 2.61
C ALA A 208 27.77 8.30 3.05
N ARG A 209 26.57 8.87 2.97
CA ARG A 209 26.34 10.27 3.35
C ARG A 209 26.28 10.43 4.87
N PRO A 210 27.00 11.38 5.45
CA PRO A 210 26.87 11.69 6.88
C PRO A 210 25.42 12.00 7.23
N GLY A 211 24.90 11.38 8.28
CA GLY A 211 23.53 11.56 8.76
C GLY A 211 22.46 10.77 8.02
N ALA A 212 22.79 10.04 6.94
CA ALA A 212 21.80 9.21 6.22
C ALA A 212 21.28 8.04 7.07
N LYS A 213 22.14 7.48 7.93
CA LYS A 213 21.76 6.38 8.81
C LYS A 213 20.98 6.92 10.01
N LEU A 214 19.78 6.41 10.18
CA LEU A 214 18.88 6.71 11.30
C LEU A 214 19.31 5.91 12.55
N SER A 215 19.10 6.50 13.71
CA SER A 215 19.28 5.84 15.00
C SER A 215 18.01 5.07 15.38
N GLY A 216 18.17 4.05 16.23
CA GLY A 216 17.06 3.29 16.77
C GLY A 216 16.81 1.95 16.10
N THR A 217 15.80 1.26 16.60
CA THR A 217 15.34 -0.05 16.10
C THR A 217 13.94 0.11 15.54
N PHE A 218 13.76 -0.36 14.32
CA PHE A 218 12.48 -0.27 13.61
C PHE A 218 11.87 -1.67 13.51
N THR A 219 10.80 -1.89 14.26
CA THR A 219 10.07 -3.16 14.28
C THR A 219 8.80 -3.12 13.45
N ASP A 220 8.29 -1.91 13.13
CA ASP A 220 7.16 -1.64 12.24
C ASP A 220 7.28 -0.22 11.66
N VAL A 221 6.36 0.15 10.76
CA VAL A 221 6.18 1.52 10.31
C VAL A 221 5.85 2.42 11.50
N VAL A 222 6.55 3.55 11.62
CA VAL A 222 6.45 4.39 12.84
C VAL A 222 5.23 5.30 12.86
N LYS A 223 4.56 5.48 11.73
CA LYS A 223 3.33 6.27 11.59
C LYS A 223 2.15 5.41 11.11
N GLY A 224 2.23 4.11 11.30
CA GLY A 224 1.21 3.14 10.94
C GLY A 224 0.18 2.90 12.04
N VAL A 225 -0.34 1.69 12.04
CA VAL A 225 -1.28 1.21 13.07
C VAL A 225 -0.58 0.94 14.39
N VAL A 226 -1.23 1.23 15.49
CA VAL A 226 -0.75 0.83 16.83
C VAL A 226 -1.18 -0.60 17.12
N MET A 227 -0.21 -1.42 17.44
CA MET A 227 -0.41 -2.77 17.95
C MET A 227 0.13 -2.88 19.37
N THR A 228 -0.64 -3.54 20.25
CA THR A 228 -0.14 -4.04 21.52
C THR A 228 0.21 -5.51 21.32
N PRO A 229 1.48 -5.90 21.40
CA PRO A 229 1.88 -7.30 21.28
C PRO A 229 1.12 -8.16 22.30
N GLY A 230 0.61 -9.31 21.87
CA GLY A 230 0.09 -10.35 22.76
C GLY A 230 1.23 -11.01 23.54
N LYS A 231 0.91 -11.69 24.63
CA LYS A 231 1.84 -12.62 25.29
C LYS A 231 2.15 -13.80 24.36
N PRO A 232 3.20 -14.59 24.61
CA PRO A 232 3.46 -15.79 23.85
C PRO A 232 2.20 -16.68 23.76
N GLY A 233 1.71 -16.94 22.55
CA GLY A 233 0.49 -17.71 22.29
C GLY A 233 -0.80 -16.90 22.26
N GLU A 234 -0.77 -15.59 22.54
CA GLU A 234 -1.90 -14.67 22.40
C GLU A 234 -1.77 -13.85 21.12
N LEU A 235 -2.91 -13.52 20.51
CA LEU A 235 -2.94 -12.61 19.36
C LEU A 235 -2.69 -11.15 19.84
N PRO A 236 -2.04 -10.31 19.02
CA PRO A 236 -1.91 -8.90 19.33
C PRO A 236 -3.28 -8.22 19.39
N THR A 237 -3.38 -7.13 20.16
CA THR A 237 -4.57 -6.29 20.25
C THR A 237 -4.30 -4.92 19.65
N GLY A 238 -5.36 -4.18 19.31
CA GLY A 238 -5.26 -2.92 18.59
C GLY A 238 -5.25 -3.16 17.07
N GLY A 239 -4.39 -2.45 16.34
CA GLY A 239 -4.24 -2.64 14.89
C GLY A 239 -5.14 -1.75 14.04
N THR A 240 -5.66 -0.67 14.61
CA THR A 240 -6.26 0.45 13.89
C THR A 240 -5.26 1.61 13.78
N ASP A 241 -5.58 2.63 12.98
CA ASP A 241 -4.72 3.81 12.89
C ASP A 241 -4.52 4.48 14.27
N THR A 242 -3.37 5.12 14.43
CA THR A 242 -3.03 5.91 15.63
C THR A 242 -3.86 7.18 15.77
N GLY A 243 -4.68 7.47 14.77
CA GLY A 243 -5.46 8.69 14.68
C GLY A 243 -4.74 9.82 13.94
N PHE A 244 -5.43 10.92 13.78
CA PHE A 244 -4.99 12.14 13.08
C PHE A 244 -5.29 13.36 13.95
N PRO A 245 -4.43 14.39 13.99
CA PRO A 245 -3.15 14.52 13.31
C PRO A 245 -2.03 13.69 13.96
N GLN A 246 -1.15 13.15 13.13
CA GLN A 246 0.08 12.47 13.57
C GLN A 246 1.14 13.50 13.98
N THR A 247 1.96 13.15 14.98
CA THR A 247 3.16 13.93 15.30
C THR A 247 4.35 13.45 14.48
N TYR A 248 5.07 14.36 13.88
CA TYR A 248 6.23 14.06 13.03
C TYR A 248 7.50 14.67 13.63
N PRO A 249 8.69 14.10 13.32
CA PRO A 249 9.96 14.68 13.76
C PRO A 249 10.11 16.13 13.29
N THR A 250 10.61 16.98 14.17
CA THR A 250 10.95 18.37 13.88
C THR A 250 12.47 18.60 13.96
N GLY A 251 12.95 19.70 13.38
CA GLY A 251 14.39 19.97 13.30
C GLY A 251 15.09 19.08 12.29
N SER A 252 16.39 18.84 12.49
CA SER A 252 17.23 18.04 11.57
C SER A 252 17.75 16.74 12.19
N ASN A 253 17.61 16.56 13.50
CA ASN A 253 18.18 15.40 14.18
C ASN A 253 17.45 14.11 13.80
N ASP A 254 18.22 13.09 13.43
CA ASP A 254 17.75 11.74 13.12
C ASP A 254 16.63 11.69 12.05
N ARG A 255 16.69 12.59 11.07
CA ARG A 255 15.76 12.60 9.93
C ARG A 255 16.37 12.03 8.65
N GLY A 256 17.68 11.88 8.61
CA GLY A 256 18.42 11.52 7.40
C GLY A 256 19.10 12.72 6.75
N VAL A 257 19.33 12.65 5.45
CA VAL A 257 20.00 13.67 4.64
C VAL A 257 18.97 14.47 3.83
N LEU A 258 19.13 15.78 3.77
CA LEU A 258 18.30 16.64 2.92
C LEU A 258 18.52 16.32 1.43
N VAL A 259 17.44 16.28 0.68
CA VAL A 259 17.50 16.14 -0.78
C VAL A 259 18.30 17.27 -1.43
N SER A 260 18.28 18.48 -0.87
CA SER A 260 19.12 19.60 -1.33
C SER A 260 20.62 19.32 -1.25
N ALA A 261 21.07 18.43 -0.36
CA ALA A 261 22.47 18.03 -0.21
C ALA A 261 22.87 16.83 -1.11
N LEU A 262 21.92 16.23 -1.82
CA LEU A 262 22.15 15.08 -2.69
C LEU A 262 22.64 15.52 -4.08
N ASP A 263 23.44 14.66 -4.72
CA ASP A 263 23.78 14.83 -6.12
C ASP A 263 22.60 14.56 -7.08
N PRO A 264 22.68 14.93 -8.36
CA PRO A 264 21.57 14.76 -9.30
C PRO A 264 21.07 13.33 -9.47
N ALA A 265 21.96 12.33 -9.36
CA ALA A 265 21.58 10.91 -9.48
C ALA A 265 20.79 10.46 -8.23
N GLN A 266 21.26 10.84 -7.05
CA GLN A 266 20.58 10.56 -5.77
C GLN A 266 19.22 11.26 -5.68
N ARG A 267 19.12 12.53 -6.14
CA ARG A 267 17.85 13.26 -6.22
C ARG A 267 16.85 12.57 -7.13
N ARG A 268 17.31 12.01 -8.27
CA ARG A 268 16.45 11.23 -9.16
C ARG A 268 15.90 9.98 -8.45
N LEU A 269 16.73 9.25 -7.70
CA LEU A 269 16.30 8.08 -6.94
C LEU A 269 15.29 8.45 -5.84
N ALA A 270 15.47 9.59 -5.16
CA ALA A 270 14.49 10.07 -4.19
C ALA A 270 13.13 10.36 -4.85
N ARG A 271 13.14 11.00 -6.03
CA ARG A 271 11.93 11.22 -6.83
C ARG A 271 11.28 9.90 -7.24
N GLU A 272 12.04 8.96 -7.79
CA GLU A 272 11.54 7.65 -8.22
C GLU A 272 10.91 6.86 -7.06
N ALA A 273 11.49 6.95 -5.87
CA ALA A 273 10.93 6.34 -4.66
C ALA A 273 9.58 6.98 -4.27
N MET A 274 9.47 8.30 -4.28
CA MET A 274 8.19 8.99 -4.02
C MET A 274 7.13 8.66 -5.07
N GLU A 275 7.51 8.65 -6.34
CA GLU A 275 6.63 8.28 -7.46
C GLU A 275 6.12 6.85 -7.34
N SER A 276 6.95 5.92 -6.86
CA SER A 276 6.55 4.51 -6.68
C SER A 276 5.45 4.34 -5.63
N PHE A 277 5.50 5.07 -4.53
CA PHE A 277 4.45 5.06 -3.50
C PHE A 277 3.16 5.71 -4.00
N ALA A 278 3.26 6.82 -4.71
CA ALA A 278 2.13 7.53 -5.27
C ALA A 278 1.55 6.87 -6.54
N SER A 279 2.02 5.69 -6.94
CA SER A 279 1.60 5.03 -8.17
C SER A 279 0.27 4.28 -8.07
N PHE A 280 -0.22 3.97 -6.88
CA PHE A 280 -1.38 3.11 -6.67
C PHE A 280 -2.74 3.78 -6.88
N PRO A 281 -3.00 5.00 -6.36
CA PRO A 281 -4.25 5.69 -6.66
C PRO A 281 -4.33 6.08 -8.14
N GLY A 282 -5.54 6.30 -8.63
CA GLY A 282 -5.72 6.92 -9.94
C GLY A 282 -5.03 8.28 -10.04
N SER A 283 -4.58 8.65 -11.22
CA SER A 283 -3.77 9.85 -11.42
C SER A 283 -4.48 11.15 -11.03
N ALA A 284 -5.81 11.21 -11.13
CA ALA A 284 -6.57 12.38 -10.66
C ALA A 284 -6.46 12.58 -9.13
N ILE A 285 -6.19 11.52 -8.36
CA ILE A 285 -5.95 11.59 -6.91
C ILE A 285 -4.49 11.87 -6.62
N SER A 286 -3.58 11.11 -7.23
CA SER A 286 -2.17 11.11 -6.86
C SER A 286 -1.34 12.22 -7.50
N ALA A 287 -1.71 12.70 -8.71
CA ALA A 287 -0.92 13.71 -9.40
C ALA A 287 -0.84 15.06 -8.65
N PRO A 288 -1.92 15.60 -8.07
CA PRO A 288 -1.84 16.83 -7.27
C PRO A 288 -0.96 16.68 -6.02
N LEU A 289 -1.03 15.53 -5.34
CA LEU A 289 -0.21 15.24 -4.17
C LEU A 289 1.27 15.16 -4.55
N LEU A 290 1.56 14.39 -5.59
CA LEU A 290 2.92 14.23 -6.09
C LEU A 290 3.51 15.56 -6.58
N ALA A 291 2.73 16.40 -7.28
CA ALA A 291 3.15 17.73 -7.69
C ALA A 291 3.52 18.62 -6.50
N ALA A 292 2.75 18.54 -5.39
CA ALA A 292 3.05 19.27 -4.17
C ALA A 292 4.32 18.75 -3.46
N TYR A 293 4.59 17.45 -3.50
CA TYR A 293 5.81 16.87 -2.92
C TYR A 293 7.06 17.18 -3.74
N LEU A 294 6.91 17.24 -5.06
CA LEU A 294 7.99 17.47 -6.02
C LEU A 294 8.15 18.94 -6.41
N ASP A 295 7.33 19.84 -5.84
CA ASP A 295 7.64 21.28 -5.89
C ASP A 295 9.10 21.50 -5.46
N PRO A 296 9.90 22.31 -6.17
CA PRO A 296 11.34 22.44 -5.90
C PRO A 296 11.66 22.74 -4.45
N LYS A 297 10.92 23.66 -3.80
CA LYS A 297 11.13 24.02 -2.40
C LYS A 297 10.78 22.88 -1.43
N ALA A 298 9.67 22.21 -1.67
CA ALA A 298 9.24 21.09 -0.85
C ALA A 298 10.17 19.88 -1.01
N PHE A 299 10.56 19.57 -2.24
CA PHE A 299 11.46 18.46 -2.54
C PHE A 299 12.84 18.67 -1.94
N GLU A 300 13.44 19.84 -2.08
CA GLU A 300 14.74 20.16 -1.48
C GLU A 300 14.74 20.14 0.05
N ALA A 301 13.60 20.44 0.68
CA ALA A 301 13.41 20.37 2.14
C ALA A 301 13.02 18.97 2.65
N THR A 302 12.98 17.97 1.78
CA THR A 302 12.70 16.59 2.12
C THR A 302 13.95 15.88 2.65
N TYR A 303 13.81 15.11 3.73
CA TYR A 303 14.85 14.26 4.27
C TYR A 303 14.67 12.83 3.77
N VAL A 304 15.77 12.12 3.56
CA VAL A 304 15.82 10.70 3.23
C VAL A 304 16.79 9.98 4.14
N GLY A 305 16.36 8.87 4.73
CA GLY A 305 17.18 8.14 5.71
C GLY A 305 16.85 6.66 5.73
N PHE A 306 17.78 5.89 6.28
CA PHE A 306 17.63 4.43 6.42
C PHE A 306 18.21 3.93 7.73
N ALA A 307 17.78 2.74 8.16
CA ALA A 307 18.40 1.94 9.21
C ALA A 307 18.54 0.49 8.75
N GLY A 308 19.47 -0.25 9.34
CA GLY A 308 19.71 -1.65 8.96
C GLY A 308 20.37 -1.81 7.59
N ASP A 309 19.94 -2.82 6.87
CA ASP A 309 20.45 -3.19 5.55
C ASP A 309 19.74 -2.42 4.43
N THR A 310 20.49 -1.70 3.60
CA THR A 310 19.95 -0.94 2.47
C THR A 310 19.34 -1.82 1.37
N ALA A 311 19.76 -3.10 1.30
CA ALA A 311 19.20 -4.08 0.37
C ALA A 311 17.89 -4.70 0.87
N LEU A 312 17.42 -4.33 2.08
CA LEU A 312 16.18 -4.86 2.69
C LEU A 312 16.21 -6.38 2.93
N GLY A 313 17.41 -6.96 3.11
CA GLY A 313 17.62 -8.39 3.32
C GLY A 313 17.56 -8.86 4.77
N THR A 314 17.34 -7.95 5.74
CA THR A 314 17.33 -8.29 7.16
C THR A 314 16.17 -7.62 7.89
N LYS A 315 15.61 -8.30 8.90
CA LYS A 315 14.59 -7.72 9.79
C LYS A 315 15.08 -6.43 10.44
N GLY A 316 14.19 -5.46 10.56
CA GLY A 316 14.51 -4.14 11.10
C GLY A 316 15.19 -3.20 10.10
N SER A 317 15.42 -3.64 8.85
CA SER A 317 15.78 -2.71 7.78
C SER A 317 14.62 -1.76 7.52
N TYR A 318 14.91 -0.46 7.48
CA TYR A 318 13.92 0.60 7.42
C TYR A 318 14.40 1.73 6.52
N ILE A 319 13.53 2.26 5.70
CA ILE A 319 13.83 3.39 4.82
C ILE A 319 12.68 4.40 4.91
N ARG A 320 13.04 5.68 5.01
CA ARG A 320 12.07 6.77 5.19
C ARG A 320 12.34 7.94 4.27
N ILE A 321 11.26 8.51 3.75
CA ILE A 321 11.20 9.82 3.08
C ILE A 321 10.31 10.71 3.95
N ASP A 322 10.89 11.82 4.44
CA ASP A 322 10.27 12.75 5.38
C ASP A 322 10.31 14.17 4.82
N GLY A 323 9.31 14.51 4.01
CA GLY A 323 9.14 15.83 3.42
C GLY A 323 8.28 16.78 4.26
N PRO A 324 8.11 18.02 3.83
CA PRO A 324 7.20 18.97 4.46
C PRO A 324 5.75 18.48 4.51
N ARG A 325 5.32 17.71 3.49
CA ARG A 325 4.02 17.07 3.42
C ARG A 325 4.12 15.54 3.37
N ALA A 326 4.96 14.99 2.49
CA ALA A 326 5.07 13.55 2.31
C ALA A 326 5.73 12.88 3.52
N TRP A 327 5.14 11.77 3.96
CA TRP A 327 5.76 10.78 4.83
C TRP A 327 5.61 9.42 4.18
N MET A 328 6.73 8.80 3.82
CA MET A 328 6.74 7.47 3.21
C MET A 328 7.77 6.62 3.92
N GLU A 329 7.38 5.41 4.29
CA GLU A 329 8.26 4.50 5.01
C GLU A 329 8.06 3.05 4.58
N LEU A 330 9.13 2.29 4.63
CA LEU A 330 9.12 0.86 4.40
C LEU A 330 10.00 0.18 5.46
N VAL A 331 9.50 -0.89 6.05
CA VAL A 331 10.19 -1.69 7.05
C VAL A 331 10.16 -3.17 6.67
N VAL A 332 11.20 -3.88 7.06
CA VAL A 332 11.32 -5.34 6.93
C VAL A 332 11.04 -5.99 8.28
N GLN A 333 10.07 -6.89 8.30
CA GLN A 333 9.66 -7.63 9.49
C GLN A 333 9.89 -9.13 9.32
N PRO A 334 9.95 -9.92 10.41
CA PRO A 334 9.80 -11.37 10.32
C PRO A 334 8.38 -11.71 9.89
N ALA A 335 8.22 -12.67 9.01
CA ALA A 335 6.91 -13.12 8.55
C ALA A 335 6.14 -13.80 9.69
N ILE A 336 4.81 -13.65 9.68
CA ILE A 336 3.93 -14.22 10.72
C ILE A 336 3.71 -15.72 10.47
N ALA A 337 3.47 -16.10 9.21
CA ALA A 337 3.23 -17.49 8.84
C ALA A 337 4.53 -18.32 8.86
N HIS A 338 5.64 -17.67 8.51
CA HIS A 338 6.98 -18.24 8.45
C HIS A 338 7.98 -17.33 9.15
N PRO A 339 8.19 -17.46 10.47
CA PRO A 339 9.08 -16.57 11.22
C PRO A 339 10.53 -16.50 10.72
N GLU A 340 10.98 -17.50 9.95
CA GLU A 340 12.30 -17.53 9.31
C GLU A 340 12.36 -16.69 8.04
N GLU A 341 11.22 -16.33 7.46
CA GLU A 341 11.12 -15.48 6.28
C GLU A 341 10.86 -14.03 6.66
N LEU A 342 10.93 -13.16 5.66
CA LEU A 342 10.73 -11.73 5.81
C LEU A 342 9.45 -11.30 5.12
N HIS A 343 8.84 -10.22 5.61
CA HIS A 343 7.76 -9.53 4.93
C HIS A 343 7.94 -8.02 4.99
N TYR A 344 7.21 -7.31 4.14
CA TYR A 344 7.27 -5.85 4.05
C TYR A 344 6.01 -5.20 4.62
N HIS A 345 6.22 -4.13 5.40
CA HIS A 345 5.21 -3.11 5.66
C HIS A 345 5.66 -1.78 5.08
N ALA A 346 4.77 -1.08 4.43
CA ALA A 346 5.00 0.25 3.90
C ALA A 346 3.79 1.15 4.16
N LEU A 347 4.06 2.42 4.38
CA LEU A 347 3.03 3.40 4.66
C LEU A 347 3.33 4.71 3.94
N TRP A 348 2.31 5.31 3.37
CA TRP A 348 2.33 6.66 2.84
C TRP A 348 1.29 7.52 3.56
N ARG A 349 1.73 8.66 4.08
CA ARG A 349 0.88 9.70 4.66
C ARG A 349 1.15 11.06 4.02
N ASP A 350 0.13 11.89 4.00
CA ASP A 350 0.26 13.33 3.75
C ASP A 350 0.01 14.07 5.07
N LYS A 351 1.01 14.79 5.56
CA LYS A 351 0.95 15.48 6.85
C LYS A 351 -0.11 16.58 6.95
N GLN A 352 -0.70 16.96 5.82
CA GLN A 352 -1.70 18.02 5.73
C GLN A 352 -3.08 17.49 5.32
N SER A 353 -3.13 16.43 4.51
CA SER A 353 -4.38 15.97 3.89
C SER A 353 -4.71 14.49 4.12
N ASP A 354 -4.11 13.85 5.14
CA ASP A 354 -4.59 12.56 5.60
C ASP A 354 -6.10 12.65 5.87
N TYR A 355 -6.85 11.65 5.39
CA TYR A 355 -8.32 11.66 5.47
C TYR A 355 -8.98 12.92 4.89
N GLY A 356 -8.35 13.54 3.86
CA GLY A 356 -8.83 14.77 3.23
C GLY A 356 -8.58 16.05 4.02
N GLY A 357 -7.87 15.98 5.15
CA GLY A 357 -7.48 17.14 5.97
C GLY A 357 -8.61 17.75 6.83
N GLU A 358 -9.86 17.35 6.63
CA GLU A 358 -11.03 17.97 7.25
C GLU A 358 -11.74 17.08 8.27
N ILE A 359 -11.54 15.77 8.22
CA ILE A 359 -12.10 14.83 9.18
C ILE A 359 -11.29 14.92 10.46
N ARG A 360 -11.80 15.64 11.43
CA ARG A 360 -11.18 15.85 12.75
C ARG A 360 -12.13 15.40 13.86
N HIS A 361 -11.58 15.26 15.08
CA HIS A 361 -12.37 14.99 16.30
C HIS A 361 -13.49 15.97 16.48
#